data_9c35f974e5a4fa4bc4413c8f1f435f44
#
_entry.id   9c35f974e5a4fa4bc4413c8f1f435f44
#
_cell.length_a   1.000
_cell.length_b   1.000
_cell.length_c   1.000
_cell.angle_alpha   90.00
_cell.angle_beta   90.00
_cell.angle_gamma   90.00
#
_symmetry.space_group_name_H-M   'P 1'
#
loop_
_entity.id
_entity.type
_entity.pdbx_description
1 polymer ?
#
loop_
_entity_poly.entity_id
_entity_poly.type
_entity_poly.pdbx_seq_one_letter_code
_entity_poly.pdbx_strand_id
1 'polypeptide(L)'
;LTATAAAHEQAIGALLADGWDEDTKVLLGWGISTIEQTSVETTLKQALSMAQTGSDRMVVIMGQGVESRGELSWFESKPLFGWQVLIPRTKEQGTSTAEALAELGAVGTVVPTIAVQPPRTPTQMEKAIRGLVDGSYEWVGFTSVNAVRAVRMWFEDFGLDSRSMAGVKVAAVGGRTAAALVDWGITPDLVPDGEHSARGLAAAWPDYVDDIDPMNTVLLPRADIATEVLVAGLLEKGWDPDDVTAYRTVRASPPPAPIRESIKAGDFDAFLFTSSSTVRNL
;
A
#
# COMPACT_ATOMS: atom_id res chain seq x y z
N LEU A 1 30.31 2.46 20.72
CA LEU A 1 31.05 1.34 20.12
C LEU A 1 30.10 0.20 19.80
N THR A 2 30.03 -0.21 18.53
CA THR A 2 29.30 -1.41 18.07
C THR A 2 30.30 -2.54 17.90
N ALA A 3 30.21 -3.58 18.72
CA ALA A 3 31.11 -4.70 18.63
C ALA A 3 30.42 -6.01 19.07
N THR A 4 31.10 -7.13 18.92
CA THR A 4 30.65 -8.41 19.46
C THR A 4 30.71 -8.41 20.99
N ALA A 5 29.93 -9.25 21.64
CA ALA A 5 29.94 -9.40 23.11
C ALA A 5 31.35 -9.61 23.67
N ALA A 6 32.18 -10.46 23.07
CA ALA A 6 33.57 -10.70 23.50
C ALA A 6 34.46 -9.44 23.39
N ALA A 7 34.29 -8.60 22.39
CA ALA A 7 35.03 -7.35 22.28
C ALA A 7 34.59 -6.33 23.34
N HIS A 8 33.31 -6.32 23.71
CA HIS A 8 32.80 -5.49 24.81
C HIS A 8 33.26 -5.98 26.17
N GLU A 9 33.30 -7.30 26.40
CA GLU A 9 33.84 -7.89 27.58
C GLU A 9 35.29 -7.43 27.81
N GLN A 10 36.14 -7.53 26.79
CA GLN A 10 37.52 -7.08 26.84
C GLN A 10 37.63 -5.58 27.10
N ALA A 11 36.83 -4.75 26.42
CA ALA A 11 36.86 -3.29 26.56
C ALA A 11 36.39 -2.86 27.97
N ILE A 12 35.28 -3.41 28.47
CA ILE A 12 34.74 -3.11 29.80
C ILE A 12 35.71 -3.60 30.87
N GLY A 13 36.29 -4.80 30.72
CA GLY A 13 37.30 -5.34 31.62
C GLY A 13 38.55 -4.46 31.72
N ALA A 14 39.02 -3.90 30.60
CA ALA A 14 40.13 -2.96 30.56
C ALA A 14 39.79 -1.64 31.29
N LEU A 15 38.60 -1.09 31.14
CA LEU A 15 38.16 0.12 31.84
C LEU A 15 38.14 -0.09 33.35
N LEU A 16 37.63 -1.23 33.83
CA LEU A 16 37.63 -1.57 35.27
C LEU A 16 39.05 -1.75 35.79
N ALA A 17 39.96 -2.37 35.00
CA ALA A 17 41.36 -2.53 35.37
C ALA A 17 42.11 -1.18 35.43
N ASP A 18 41.68 -0.19 34.59
CA ASP A 18 42.20 1.18 34.61
C ASP A 18 41.64 2.03 35.77
N GLY A 19 40.80 1.46 36.64
CA GLY A 19 40.28 2.10 37.85
C GLY A 19 38.98 2.90 37.65
N TRP A 20 38.24 2.63 36.57
CA TRP A 20 36.91 3.19 36.42
C TRP A 20 35.97 2.66 37.49
N ASP A 21 35.07 3.51 37.97
CA ASP A 21 34.10 3.13 39.00
C ASP A 21 33.16 2.05 38.49
N GLU A 22 33.04 0.96 39.23
CA GLU A 22 32.15 -0.18 38.91
C GLU A 22 30.67 0.27 38.79
N ASP A 23 30.30 1.31 39.52
CA ASP A 23 28.93 1.87 39.54
C ASP A 23 28.69 2.91 38.43
N THR A 24 29.67 3.17 37.55
CA THR A 24 29.50 4.05 36.39
C THR A 24 28.30 3.59 35.56
N LYS A 25 27.32 4.51 35.34
CA LYS A 25 26.14 4.24 34.53
C LYS A 25 26.49 4.05 33.07
N VAL A 26 25.95 3.01 32.49
CA VAL A 26 26.10 2.67 31.09
C VAL A 26 24.72 2.29 30.49
N LEU A 27 24.55 2.55 29.22
CA LEU A 27 23.40 2.10 28.43
C LEU A 27 23.87 0.99 27.49
N LEU A 28 23.22 -0.15 27.57
CA LEU A 28 23.39 -1.25 26.63
C LEU A 28 22.21 -1.26 25.68
N GLY A 29 22.47 -1.52 24.40
CA GLY A 29 21.43 -1.60 23.38
C GLY A 29 21.68 -2.74 22.40
N TRP A 30 20.62 -3.45 22.05
CA TRP A 30 20.59 -4.51 21.05
C TRP A 30 19.59 -4.18 19.97
N GLY A 31 19.76 -4.74 18.78
CA GLY A 31 18.84 -4.57 17.67
C GLY A 31 18.60 -3.10 17.25
N ILE A 32 19.58 -2.23 17.42
CA ILE A 32 19.45 -0.79 17.22
C ILE A 32 18.87 -0.47 15.83
N SER A 33 17.85 0.38 15.82
CA SER A 33 17.08 0.77 14.63
C SER A 33 16.23 -0.35 14.02
N THR A 34 15.99 -1.41 14.76
CA THR A 34 15.03 -2.46 14.39
C THR A 34 13.87 -2.48 15.38
N ILE A 35 12.79 -3.18 15.05
CA ILE A 35 11.65 -3.39 15.97
C ILE A 35 11.99 -4.27 17.17
N GLU A 36 13.10 -4.97 17.09
CA GLU A 36 13.64 -5.80 18.18
C GLU A 36 14.60 -4.99 19.06
N GLN A 37 14.69 -3.68 18.84
CA GLN A 37 15.53 -2.83 19.65
C GLN A 37 15.14 -2.94 21.12
N THR A 38 16.11 -3.27 21.94
CA THR A 38 16.00 -3.23 23.39
C THR A 38 17.16 -2.46 23.96
N SER A 39 16.92 -1.73 25.03
CA SER A 39 17.98 -1.02 25.71
C SER A 39 17.79 -1.05 27.22
N VAL A 40 18.89 -1.20 27.94
CA VAL A 40 18.95 -1.34 29.41
C VAL A 40 19.97 -0.38 29.97
N GLU A 41 19.55 0.45 30.92
CA GLU A 41 20.45 1.24 31.77
C GLU A 41 20.94 0.37 32.88
N THR A 42 22.25 0.32 33.07
CA THR A 42 22.91 -0.56 34.05
C THR A 42 24.21 0.08 34.54
N THR A 43 25.00 -0.66 35.35
CA THR A 43 26.35 -0.25 35.77
C THR A 43 27.43 -0.93 34.94
N LEU A 44 28.65 -0.38 34.95
CA LEU A 44 29.79 -0.94 34.23
C LEU A 44 30.10 -2.39 34.68
N LYS A 45 29.95 -2.67 35.96
CA LYS A 45 30.10 -4.03 36.52
C LYS A 45 29.06 -5.02 35.99
N GLN A 46 27.77 -4.59 35.95
CA GLN A 46 26.69 -5.43 35.45
C GLN A 46 26.81 -5.61 33.95
N ALA A 47 27.21 -4.55 33.20
CA ALA A 47 27.47 -4.62 31.79
C ALA A 47 28.52 -5.66 31.40
N LEU A 48 29.58 -5.79 32.21
CA LEU A 48 30.57 -6.85 32.02
C LEU A 48 29.96 -8.24 32.14
N SER A 49 29.13 -8.48 33.15
CA SER A 49 28.43 -9.75 33.33
C SER A 49 27.47 -10.06 32.18
N MET A 50 26.75 -9.05 31.67
CA MET A 50 25.84 -9.21 30.53
C MET A 50 26.60 -9.47 29.22
N ALA A 51 27.78 -8.86 29.03
CA ALA A 51 28.64 -9.14 27.88
C ALA A 51 29.18 -10.58 27.87
N GLN A 52 29.46 -11.15 29.04
CA GLN A 52 29.92 -12.53 29.17
C GLN A 52 28.87 -13.59 28.85
N THR A 53 27.59 -13.26 29.03
CA THR A 53 26.47 -14.19 28.83
C THR A 53 25.77 -14.00 27.50
N GLY A 54 25.99 -12.88 26.81
CA GLY A 54 25.36 -12.53 25.54
C GLY A 54 26.15 -12.99 24.32
N SER A 55 25.44 -13.37 23.26
CA SER A 55 26.05 -13.77 21.97
C SER A 55 25.92 -12.69 20.87
N ASP A 56 25.07 -11.71 21.06
CA ASP A 56 24.68 -10.79 20.03
C ASP A 56 25.50 -9.48 20.00
N ARG A 57 25.48 -8.82 18.84
CA ARG A 57 26.07 -7.49 18.72
C ARG A 57 25.30 -6.51 19.59
N MET A 58 26.01 -5.80 20.46
CA MET A 58 25.43 -4.76 21.28
C MET A 58 26.17 -3.43 21.12
N VAL A 59 25.52 -2.37 21.53
CA VAL A 59 26.09 -1.03 21.66
C VAL A 59 26.23 -0.70 23.11
N VAL A 60 27.39 -0.19 23.51
CA VAL A 60 27.64 0.30 24.85
C VAL A 60 27.85 1.81 24.80
N ILE A 61 27.03 2.56 25.52
CA ILE A 61 27.14 4.00 25.67
C ILE A 61 27.48 4.32 27.12
N MET A 62 28.46 5.19 27.31
CA MET A 62 28.90 5.65 28.61
C MET A 62 28.99 7.17 28.62
N GLY A 63 28.82 7.78 29.78
CA GLY A 63 28.92 9.23 29.98
C GLY A 63 27.57 9.90 30.28
N GLN A 64 27.58 11.23 30.32
CA GLN A 64 26.41 12.04 30.72
C GLN A 64 25.16 11.81 29.91
N GLY A 65 25.28 11.40 28.63
CA GLY A 65 24.15 11.09 27.76
C GLY A 65 23.29 9.91 28.23
N VAL A 66 23.82 9.02 29.11
CA VAL A 66 23.05 7.90 29.66
C VAL A 66 21.89 8.39 30.52
N GLU A 67 22.09 9.47 31.29
CA GLU A 67 21.06 10.04 32.16
C GLU A 67 19.89 10.67 31.40
N SER A 68 20.14 11.10 30.16
CA SER A 68 19.12 11.67 29.28
C SER A 68 18.33 10.63 28.48
N ARG A 69 18.55 9.34 28.69
CA ARG A 69 17.90 8.27 27.93
C ARG A 69 16.38 8.39 27.89
N GLY A 70 15.76 8.71 29.02
CA GLY A 70 14.30 8.85 29.11
C GLY A 70 13.73 9.91 28.18
N GLU A 71 14.47 10.99 27.96
CA GLU A 71 14.08 12.09 27.06
C GLU A 71 14.44 11.79 25.61
N LEU A 72 15.49 11.02 25.35
CA LEU A 72 16.03 10.73 24.03
C LEU A 72 15.52 9.42 23.43
N SER A 73 14.76 8.62 24.15
CA SER A 73 14.23 7.31 23.72
C SER A 73 13.00 7.43 22.81
N TRP A 74 13.09 8.32 21.80
CA TRP A 74 11.97 8.59 20.89
C TRP A 74 11.56 7.38 20.03
N PHE A 75 12.46 6.43 19.79
CA PHE A 75 12.19 5.29 18.92
C PHE A 75 11.38 4.20 19.62
N GLU A 76 11.82 3.78 20.83
CA GLU A 76 11.12 2.78 21.64
C GLU A 76 9.84 3.31 22.29
N SER A 77 9.68 4.64 22.37
CA SER A 77 8.47 5.30 22.91
C SER A 77 7.37 5.49 21.88
N LYS A 78 7.55 5.08 20.64
CA LYS A 78 6.49 5.15 19.61
C LYS A 78 5.30 4.29 20.01
N PRO A 79 4.05 4.73 19.74
CA PRO A 79 2.83 4.12 20.30
C PRO A 79 2.60 2.67 19.87
N LEU A 80 3.16 2.25 18.75
CA LEU A 80 3.04 0.88 18.22
C LEU A 80 4.41 0.19 18.10
N PHE A 81 5.41 0.66 18.86
CA PHE A 81 6.73 0.06 18.83
C PHE A 81 6.67 -1.43 19.18
N GLY A 82 7.32 -2.26 18.37
CA GLY A 82 7.35 -3.71 18.52
C GLY A 82 6.14 -4.47 18.00
N TRP A 83 5.05 -3.77 17.58
CA TRP A 83 3.87 -4.44 17.05
C TRP A 83 4.13 -5.03 15.68
N GLN A 84 3.69 -6.26 15.48
CA GLN A 84 3.62 -6.98 14.22
C GLN A 84 2.19 -6.90 13.68
N VAL A 85 1.98 -6.19 12.57
CA VAL A 85 0.63 -5.97 12.01
C VAL A 85 0.50 -6.64 10.65
N LEU A 86 -0.44 -7.58 10.52
CA LEU A 86 -0.79 -8.17 9.24
C LEU A 86 -1.77 -7.27 8.46
N ILE A 87 -1.43 -6.97 7.20
CA ILE A 87 -2.19 -6.07 6.33
C ILE A 87 -2.68 -6.85 5.11
N PRO A 88 -3.90 -7.45 5.15
CA PRO A 88 -4.46 -8.20 4.05
C PRO A 88 -5.05 -7.26 2.98
N ARG A 89 -4.20 -6.65 2.17
CA ARG A 89 -4.56 -5.71 1.09
C ARG A 89 -3.78 -6.00 -0.19
N THR A 90 -4.17 -5.37 -1.31
CA THR A 90 -3.30 -5.36 -2.51
C THR A 90 -1.93 -4.78 -2.16
N LYS A 91 -0.90 -5.18 -2.92
CA LYS A 91 0.47 -4.75 -2.64
C LYS A 91 0.59 -3.22 -2.55
N GLU A 92 0.03 -2.50 -3.51
CA GLU A 92 0.12 -1.03 -3.57
C GLU A 92 -0.58 -0.35 -2.39
N GLN A 93 -1.79 -0.81 -2.05
CA GLN A 93 -2.54 -0.25 -0.93
C GLN A 93 -1.94 -0.65 0.42
N GLY A 94 -1.34 -1.82 0.51
CA GLY A 94 -0.68 -2.32 1.71
C GLY A 94 0.60 -1.56 2.02
N THR A 95 1.40 -1.20 1.00
CA THR A 95 2.67 -0.49 1.18
C THR A 95 2.48 0.85 1.91
N SER A 96 1.57 1.70 1.45
CA SER A 96 1.32 3.00 2.11
C SER A 96 0.80 2.84 3.55
N THR A 97 0.05 1.78 3.82
CA THR A 97 -0.41 1.47 5.18
C THR A 97 0.74 0.97 6.06
N ALA A 98 1.63 0.13 5.52
CA ALA A 98 2.82 -0.34 6.24
C ALA A 98 3.78 0.80 6.57
N GLU A 99 3.97 1.76 5.64
CA GLU A 99 4.76 2.97 5.87
C GLU A 99 4.19 3.82 7.01
N ALA A 100 2.88 4.09 7.00
CA ALA A 100 2.21 4.82 8.08
C ALA A 100 2.32 4.10 9.44
N LEU A 101 2.24 2.77 9.47
CA LEU A 101 2.46 1.98 10.68
C LEU A 101 3.92 2.05 11.16
N ALA A 102 4.88 2.06 10.24
CA ALA A 102 6.31 2.18 10.57
C ALA A 102 6.64 3.55 11.19
N GLU A 103 5.97 4.62 10.78
CA GLU A 103 6.08 5.92 11.45
C GLU A 103 5.68 5.84 12.93
N LEU A 104 4.72 4.98 13.27
CA LEU A 104 4.25 4.72 14.62
C LEU A 104 5.05 3.63 15.35
N GLY A 105 6.04 3.01 14.69
CA GLY A 105 6.93 2.02 15.28
C GLY A 105 6.52 0.56 15.07
N ALA A 106 5.44 0.28 14.33
CA ALA A 106 5.01 -1.07 14.02
C ALA A 106 5.67 -1.61 12.73
N VAL A 107 5.70 -2.93 12.59
CA VAL A 107 6.04 -3.60 11.33
C VAL A 107 4.77 -4.09 10.64
N GLY A 108 4.50 -3.54 9.48
CA GLY A 108 3.40 -3.96 8.62
C GLY A 108 3.82 -5.07 7.65
N THR A 109 3.24 -6.26 7.80
CA THR A 109 3.41 -7.37 6.85
C THR A 109 2.26 -7.38 5.86
N VAL A 110 2.52 -7.01 4.60
CA VAL A 110 1.49 -6.96 3.55
C VAL A 110 1.27 -8.34 2.97
N VAL A 111 0.01 -8.82 3.05
CA VAL A 111 -0.42 -10.10 2.49
C VAL A 111 -1.56 -9.85 1.50
N PRO A 112 -1.31 -9.89 0.19
CA PRO A 112 -2.36 -9.74 -0.79
C PRO A 112 -3.40 -10.85 -0.68
N THR A 113 -4.68 -10.49 -0.54
CA THR A 113 -5.81 -11.43 -0.52
C THR A 113 -6.56 -11.47 -1.85
N ILE A 114 -6.34 -10.46 -2.68
CA ILE A 114 -6.84 -10.38 -4.05
C ILE A 114 -5.70 -10.00 -4.99
N ALA A 115 -5.81 -10.44 -6.23
CA ALA A 115 -4.92 -10.07 -7.32
C ALA A 115 -5.75 -9.57 -8.50
N VAL A 116 -5.23 -8.55 -9.18
CA VAL A 116 -5.76 -8.06 -10.44
C VAL A 116 -5.05 -8.79 -11.57
N GLN A 117 -5.82 -9.38 -12.47
CA GLN A 117 -5.30 -10.11 -13.62
C GLN A 117 -5.91 -9.56 -14.92
N PRO A 118 -5.24 -9.71 -16.07
CA PRO A 118 -5.81 -9.40 -17.37
C PRO A 118 -7.14 -10.12 -17.62
N PRO A 119 -8.00 -9.60 -18.51
CA PRO A 119 -9.23 -10.26 -18.90
C PRO A 119 -8.95 -11.64 -19.54
N ARG A 120 -9.92 -12.56 -19.47
CA ARG A 120 -9.81 -13.88 -20.14
C ARG A 120 -9.84 -13.75 -21.66
N THR A 121 -10.52 -12.73 -22.15
CA THR A 121 -10.71 -12.46 -23.59
C THR A 121 -10.07 -11.10 -23.92
N PRO A 122 -8.76 -11.06 -24.19
CA PRO A 122 -8.03 -9.82 -24.50
C PRO A 122 -8.58 -9.08 -25.72
N THR A 123 -9.15 -9.78 -26.68
CA THR A 123 -9.66 -9.24 -27.94
C THR A 123 -10.71 -8.15 -27.76
N GLN A 124 -11.54 -8.23 -26.71
CA GLN A 124 -12.52 -7.17 -26.42
C GLN A 124 -11.84 -5.87 -26.02
N MET A 125 -10.85 -5.94 -25.14
CA MET A 125 -10.05 -4.78 -24.76
C MET A 125 -9.26 -4.21 -25.94
N GLU A 126 -8.64 -5.08 -26.74
CA GLU A 126 -7.93 -4.65 -27.96
C GLU A 126 -8.86 -3.86 -28.90
N LYS A 127 -10.08 -4.37 -29.14
CA LYS A 127 -11.09 -3.66 -29.95
C LYS A 127 -11.48 -2.33 -29.33
N ALA A 128 -11.70 -2.29 -28.01
CA ALA A 128 -12.06 -1.07 -27.29
C ALA A 128 -10.94 -0.02 -27.35
N ILE A 129 -9.69 -0.41 -27.18
CA ILE A 129 -8.55 0.52 -27.31
C ILE A 129 -8.44 1.08 -28.72
N ARG A 130 -8.58 0.23 -29.74
CA ARG A 130 -8.65 0.71 -31.15
C ARG A 130 -9.79 1.70 -31.36
N GLY A 131 -10.97 1.39 -30.83
CA GLY A 131 -12.13 2.29 -30.90
C GLY A 131 -11.91 3.64 -30.23
N LEU A 132 -11.17 3.69 -29.10
CA LEU A 132 -10.77 4.96 -28.46
C LEU A 132 -9.88 5.80 -29.39
N VAL A 133 -8.91 5.16 -30.05
CA VAL A 133 -7.99 5.83 -30.97
C VAL A 133 -8.69 6.28 -32.26
N ASP A 134 -9.61 5.47 -32.76
CA ASP A 134 -10.34 5.72 -34.01
C ASP A 134 -11.53 6.68 -33.81
N GLY A 135 -11.79 7.14 -32.57
CA GLY A 135 -12.89 8.06 -32.27
C GLY A 135 -14.29 7.41 -32.32
N SER A 136 -14.36 6.12 -31.93
CA SER A 136 -15.65 5.38 -31.89
C SER A 136 -16.43 5.58 -30.58
N TYR A 137 -15.92 6.36 -29.65
CA TYR A 137 -16.52 6.64 -28.36
C TYR A 137 -16.54 8.14 -28.08
N GLU A 138 -17.71 8.66 -27.65
CA GLU A 138 -17.83 10.02 -27.11
C GLU A 138 -17.28 10.15 -25.71
N TRP A 139 -17.49 9.10 -24.89
CA TRP A 139 -17.05 9.05 -23.50
C TRP A 139 -16.31 7.77 -23.17
N VAL A 140 -15.43 7.87 -22.18
CA VAL A 140 -14.93 6.72 -21.44
C VAL A 140 -15.14 6.93 -19.93
N GLY A 141 -15.77 5.95 -19.27
CA GLY A 141 -16.11 6.01 -17.86
C GLY A 141 -15.28 5.08 -16.99
N PHE A 142 -14.47 5.62 -16.08
CA PHE A 142 -13.64 4.87 -15.16
C PHE A 142 -14.27 4.75 -13.78
N THR A 143 -14.59 3.53 -13.37
CA THR A 143 -15.17 3.23 -12.05
C THR A 143 -14.15 2.80 -11.00
N SER A 144 -12.88 2.70 -11.35
CA SER A 144 -11.81 2.31 -10.42
C SER A 144 -10.42 2.70 -10.93
N VAL A 145 -9.47 2.84 -9.99
CA VAL A 145 -8.04 3.01 -10.31
C VAL A 145 -7.49 1.82 -11.10
N ASN A 146 -7.99 0.60 -10.84
CA ASN A 146 -7.55 -0.59 -11.58
C ASN A 146 -7.98 -0.55 -13.05
N ALA A 147 -9.15 0.02 -13.36
CA ALA A 147 -9.59 0.23 -14.74
C ALA A 147 -8.67 1.22 -15.47
N VAL A 148 -8.30 2.33 -14.81
CA VAL A 148 -7.34 3.30 -15.38
C VAL A 148 -6.00 2.62 -15.67
N ARG A 149 -5.46 1.84 -14.71
CA ARG A 149 -4.20 1.11 -14.89
C ARG A 149 -4.28 0.07 -16.02
N ALA A 150 -5.39 -0.67 -16.09
CA ALA A 150 -5.58 -1.66 -17.15
C ALA A 150 -5.58 -1.02 -18.54
N VAL A 151 -6.34 0.07 -18.75
CA VAL A 151 -6.35 0.80 -20.01
C VAL A 151 -4.97 1.38 -20.33
N ARG A 152 -4.30 1.99 -19.34
CA ARG A 152 -2.95 2.52 -19.51
C ARG A 152 -1.95 1.45 -19.95
N MET A 153 -1.97 0.26 -19.36
CA MET A 153 -1.10 -0.86 -19.78
C MET A 153 -1.33 -1.23 -21.27
N TRP A 154 -2.58 -1.29 -21.72
CA TRP A 154 -2.88 -1.54 -23.12
C TRP A 154 -2.36 -0.44 -24.04
N PHE A 155 -2.44 0.82 -23.62
CA PHE A 155 -1.86 1.94 -24.38
C PHE A 155 -0.35 1.79 -24.48
N GLU A 156 0.34 1.49 -23.37
CA GLU A 156 1.78 1.26 -23.34
C GLU A 156 2.19 0.08 -24.26
N ASP A 157 1.44 -1.03 -24.21
CA ASP A 157 1.68 -2.22 -25.04
C ASP A 157 1.53 -1.93 -26.55
N PHE A 158 0.67 -1.00 -26.91
CA PHE A 158 0.47 -0.55 -28.29
C PHE A 158 1.36 0.64 -28.70
N GLY A 159 2.23 1.11 -27.83
CA GLY A 159 3.07 2.28 -28.06
C GLY A 159 2.28 3.59 -28.12
N LEU A 160 1.14 3.66 -27.45
CA LEU A 160 0.26 4.81 -27.35
C LEU A 160 0.48 5.55 -26.04
N ASP A 161 0.05 6.80 -25.97
CA ASP A 161 0.01 7.59 -24.73
C ASP A 161 -1.35 8.31 -24.57
N SER A 162 -1.50 9.11 -23.51
CA SER A 162 -2.75 9.80 -23.20
C SER A 162 -3.27 10.71 -24.33
N ARG A 163 -2.41 11.19 -25.23
CA ARG A 163 -2.79 12.01 -26.39
C ARG A 163 -3.65 11.24 -27.38
N SER A 164 -3.57 9.93 -27.39
CA SER A 164 -4.40 9.07 -28.25
C SER A 164 -5.88 9.02 -27.82
N MET A 165 -6.23 9.64 -26.67
CA MET A 165 -7.61 9.84 -26.23
C MET A 165 -8.12 11.27 -26.52
N ALA A 166 -7.40 12.04 -27.35
CA ALA A 166 -7.82 13.39 -27.68
C ALA A 166 -9.20 13.38 -28.38
N GLY A 167 -10.13 14.19 -27.86
CA GLY A 167 -11.52 14.27 -28.35
C GLY A 167 -12.50 13.35 -27.62
N VAL A 168 -12.04 12.40 -26.80
CA VAL A 168 -12.90 11.57 -25.96
C VAL A 168 -13.08 12.22 -24.59
N LYS A 169 -14.32 12.41 -24.16
CA LYS A 169 -14.64 12.90 -22.81
C LYS A 169 -14.39 11.80 -21.78
N VAL A 170 -13.83 12.17 -20.63
CA VAL A 170 -13.40 11.22 -19.60
C VAL A 170 -14.17 11.43 -18.31
N ALA A 171 -14.80 10.36 -17.80
CA ALA A 171 -15.50 10.39 -16.53
C ALA A 171 -14.82 9.50 -15.50
N ALA A 172 -14.76 9.96 -14.24
CA ALA A 172 -14.23 9.21 -13.10
C ALA A 172 -15.27 9.12 -11.98
N VAL A 173 -15.41 7.94 -11.39
CA VAL A 173 -16.37 7.67 -10.31
C VAL A 173 -16.12 8.51 -9.04
N GLY A 174 -14.92 9.01 -8.85
CA GLY A 174 -14.55 9.79 -7.66
C GLY A 174 -13.09 10.18 -7.62
N GLY A 175 -12.70 10.94 -6.59
CA GLY A 175 -11.41 11.62 -6.49
C GLY A 175 -10.17 10.72 -6.64
N ARG A 176 -10.20 9.48 -6.11
CA ARG A 176 -9.04 8.55 -6.25
C ARG A 176 -8.84 8.08 -7.69
N THR A 177 -9.93 7.85 -8.43
CA THR A 177 -9.88 7.49 -9.86
C THR A 177 -9.47 8.70 -10.69
N ALA A 178 -9.99 9.88 -10.36
CA ALA A 178 -9.60 11.14 -10.97
C ALA A 178 -8.10 11.43 -10.80
N ALA A 179 -7.56 11.25 -9.59
CA ALA A 179 -6.14 11.42 -9.33
C ALA A 179 -5.28 10.46 -10.18
N ALA A 180 -5.68 9.20 -10.32
CA ALA A 180 -4.97 8.23 -11.17
C ALA A 180 -4.99 8.60 -12.67
N LEU A 181 -6.06 9.26 -13.13
CA LEU A 181 -6.13 9.81 -14.50
C LEU A 181 -5.19 11.02 -14.65
N VAL A 182 -5.18 11.92 -13.68
CA VAL A 182 -4.27 13.09 -13.67
C VAL A 182 -2.81 12.64 -13.67
N ASP A 183 -2.46 11.62 -12.89
CA ASP A 183 -1.11 11.01 -12.88
C ASP A 183 -0.73 10.39 -14.24
N TRP A 184 -1.73 10.01 -15.04
CA TRP A 184 -1.53 9.55 -16.42
C TRP A 184 -1.53 10.70 -17.44
N GLY A 185 -1.79 11.93 -17.02
CA GLY A 185 -1.85 13.13 -17.87
C GLY A 185 -3.24 13.43 -18.45
N ILE A 186 -4.32 12.92 -17.85
CA ILE A 186 -5.70 13.10 -18.28
C ILE A 186 -6.49 13.79 -17.18
N THR A 187 -7.00 15.00 -17.44
CA THR A 187 -7.95 15.64 -16.54
C THR A 187 -9.36 15.14 -16.87
N PRO A 188 -10.09 14.49 -15.95
CA PRO A 188 -11.45 14.04 -16.25
C PRO A 188 -12.41 15.21 -16.41
N ASP A 189 -13.34 15.08 -17.38
CA ASP A 189 -14.40 16.05 -17.67
C ASP A 189 -15.56 15.94 -16.69
N LEU A 190 -15.77 14.75 -16.12
CA LEU A 190 -16.85 14.48 -15.17
C LEU A 190 -16.34 13.70 -13.94
N VAL A 191 -16.55 14.28 -12.77
CA VAL A 191 -16.41 13.61 -11.46
C VAL A 191 -17.62 14.03 -10.62
N PRO A 192 -18.39 13.09 -10.05
CA PRO A 192 -19.54 13.45 -9.20
C PRO A 192 -19.12 14.27 -7.97
N ASP A 193 -19.82 15.34 -7.68
CA ASP A 193 -19.60 16.18 -6.48
C ASP A 193 -20.13 15.52 -5.20
N GLY A 194 -21.04 14.54 -5.32
CA GLY A 194 -21.74 13.90 -4.21
C GLY A 194 -21.29 12.47 -3.95
N GLU A 195 -22.14 11.50 -4.24
CA GLU A 195 -21.88 10.07 -4.02
C GLU A 195 -20.84 9.51 -5.00
N HIS A 196 -19.69 9.11 -4.52
CA HIS A 196 -18.63 8.50 -5.33
C HIS A 196 -18.89 7.00 -5.54
N SER A 197 -19.93 6.70 -6.34
CA SER A 197 -20.37 5.35 -6.67
C SER A 197 -20.82 5.27 -8.12
N ALA A 198 -21.08 4.05 -8.62
CA ALA A 198 -21.67 3.85 -9.95
C ALA A 198 -23.01 4.60 -10.11
N ARG A 199 -23.82 4.68 -9.04
CA ARG A 199 -25.07 5.42 -9.01
C ARG A 199 -24.84 6.93 -9.08
N GLY A 200 -23.91 7.44 -8.26
CA GLY A 200 -23.57 8.87 -8.27
C GLY A 200 -23.02 9.32 -9.61
N LEU A 201 -22.17 8.48 -10.24
CA LEU A 201 -21.66 8.76 -11.58
C LEU A 201 -22.77 8.76 -12.63
N ALA A 202 -23.67 7.77 -12.61
CA ALA A 202 -24.83 7.72 -13.51
C ALA A 202 -25.74 8.94 -13.32
N ALA A 203 -25.99 9.37 -12.08
CA ALA A 203 -26.81 10.54 -11.78
C ALA A 203 -26.17 11.85 -12.30
N ALA A 204 -24.86 11.99 -12.19
CA ALA A 204 -24.11 13.16 -12.64
C ALA A 204 -23.86 13.18 -14.16
N TRP A 205 -24.00 12.04 -14.85
CA TRP A 205 -23.78 11.97 -16.30
C TRP A 205 -24.81 12.82 -17.06
N PRO A 206 -24.40 13.58 -18.09
CA PRO A 206 -25.34 14.32 -18.90
C PRO A 206 -26.26 13.39 -19.72
N ASP A 207 -27.45 13.86 -20.09
CA ASP A 207 -28.28 13.14 -21.05
C ASP A 207 -27.67 13.27 -22.46
N TYR A 208 -27.83 12.25 -23.29
CA TYR A 208 -27.43 12.29 -24.69
C TYR A 208 -28.32 13.25 -25.48
N VAL A 209 -27.71 14.10 -26.28
CA VAL A 209 -28.42 15.08 -27.15
C VAL A 209 -27.92 14.93 -28.58
N ASP A 210 -28.74 14.35 -29.46
CA ASP A 210 -28.42 13.99 -30.84
C ASP A 210 -27.88 15.17 -31.69
N ASP A 211 -28.33 16.41 -31.41
CA ASP A 211 -27.87 17.61 -32.10
C ASP A 211 -26.50 18.15 -31.58
N ILE A 212 -25.99 17.65 -30.46
CA ILE A 212 -24.80 18.15 -29.77
C ILE A 212 -23.69 17.09 -29.71
N ASP A 213 -24.07 15.88 -29.37
CA ASP A 213 -23.11 14.78 -29.19
C ASP A 213 -22.92 14.03 -30.51
N PRO A 214 -21.69 13.93 -31.06
CA PRO A 214 -21.43 13.29 -32.35
C PRO A 214 -21.84 11.82 -32.41
N MET A 215 -21.81 11.15 -31.25
CA MET A 215 -22.22 9.76 -31.10
C MET A 215 -22.69 9.49 -29.67
N ASN A 216 -23.47 8.42 -29.48
CA ASN A 216 -23.99 8.04 -28.18
C ASN A 216 -23.20 6.92 -27.51
N THR A 217 -22.06 6.51 -28.05
CA THR A 217 -21.28 5.36 -27.55
C THR A 217 -20.38 5.74 -26.40
N VAL A 218 -20.44 4.98 -25.29
CA VAL A 218 -19.64 5.17 -24.07
C VAL A 218 -18.85 3.91 -23.77
N LEU A 219 -17.52 4.00 -23.69
CA LEU A 219 -16.71 2.88 -23.23
C LEU A 219 -16.70 2.79 -21.71
N LEU A 220 -16.98 1.61 -21.16
CA LEU A 220 -16.90 1.30 -19.73
C LEU A 220 -15.90 0.18 -19.47
N PRO A 221 -14.60 0.48 -19.30
CA PRO A 221 -13.61 -0.52 -18.93
C PRO A 221 -13.76 -0.85 -17.42
N ARG A 222 -14.24 -2.06 -17.10
CA ARG A 222 -14.59 -2.44 -15.73
C ARG A 222 -13.99 -3.79 -15.28
N ALA A 223 -14.19 -4.12 -14.00
CA ALA A 223 -13.91 -5.45 -13.49
C ALA A 223 -14.96 -6.46 -13.98
N ASP A 224 -14.60 -7.72 -14.06
CA ASP A 224 -15.51 -8.84 -14.38
C ASP A 224 -16.67 -9.03 -13.38
N ILE A 225 -16.58 -8.40 -12.20
CA ILE A 225 -17.59 -8.44 -11.13
C ILE A 225 -18.34 -7.11 -10.95
N ALA A 226 -18.28 -6.21 -11.92
CA ALA A 226 -18.94 -4.89 -11.84
C ALA A 226 -20.47 -5.04 -11.88
N THR A 227 -21.17 -4.11 -11.22
CA THR A 227 -22.64 -4.06 -11.18
C THR A 227 -23.22 -3.35 -12.42
N GLU A 228 -24.44 -3.68 -12.82
CA GLU A 228 -25.13 -3.11 -13.97
C GLU A 228 -25.68 -1.67 -13.73
N VAL A 229 -25.50 -1.11 -12.53
CA VAL A 229 -26.10 0.17 -12.12
C VAL A 229 -25.70 1.33 -13.05
N LEU A 230 -24.42 1.40 -13.44
CA LEU A 230 -23.95 2.47 -14.34
C LEU A 230 -24.47 2.25 -15.77
N VAL A 231 -24.42 1.02 -16.26
CA VAL A 231 -24.95 0.67 -17.59
C VAL A 231 -26.41 1.05 -17.71
N ALA A 232 -27.24 0.63 -16.74
CA ALA A 232 -28.66 0.95 -16.72
C ALA A 232 -28.91 2.47 -16.72
N GLY A 233 -28.19 3.21 -15.86
CA GLY A 233 -28.35 4.67 -15.78
C GLY A 233 -27.90 5.42 -17.04
N LEU A 234 -26.92 4.93 -17.78
CA LEU A 234 -26.51 5.49 -19.06
C LEU A 234 -27.56 5.21 -20.18
N LEU A 235 -28.08 3.98 -20.20
CA LEU A 235 -29.16 3.64 -21.14
C LEU A 235 -30.42 4.52 -20.94
N GLU A 236 -30.82 4.77 -19.67
CA GLU A 236 -31.92 5.68 -19.34
C GLU A 236 -31.71 7.12 -19.86
N LYS A 237 -30.44 7.52 -19.99
CA LYS A 237 -30.02 8.83 -20.51
C LYS A 237 -29.74 8.87 -22.00
N GLY A 238 -30.04 7.79 -22.74
CA GLY A 238 -29.89 7.71 -24.19
C GLY A 238 -28.51 7.32 -24.71
N TRP A 239 -27.57 7.02 -23.82
CA TRP A 239 -26.23 6.53 -24.17
C TRP A 239 -26.23 5.03 -24.48
N ASP A 240 -25.28 4.60 -25.31
CA ASP A 240 -25.04 3.19 -25.65
C ASP A 240 -23.71 2.71 -25.01
N PRO A 241 -23.74 2.13 -23.80
CA PRO A 241 -22.55 1.73 -23.08
C PRO A 241 -21.97 0.41 -23.62
N ASP A 242 -20.73 0.47 -24.13
CA ASP A 242 -19.89 -0.69 -24.43
C ASP A 242 -19.15 -1.14 -23.15
N ASP A 243 -19.73 -2.13 -22.47
CA ASP A 243 -19.22 -2.68 -21.21
C ASP A 243 -18.13 -3.72 -21.46
N VAL A 244 -16.89 -3.36 -21.20
CA VAL A 244 -15.72 -4.20 -21.49
C VAL A 244 -15.01 -4.62 -20.22
N THR A 245 -14.79 -5.93 -20.05
CA THR A 245 -13.97 -6.43 -18.97
C THR A 245 -12.51 -6.05 -19.18
N ALA A 246 -12.04 -5.04 -18.45
CA ALA A 246 -10.66 -4.55 -18.52
C ALA A 246 -9.71 -5.37 -17.64
N TYR A 247 -10.21 -5.91 -16.54
CA TYR A 247 -9.43 -6.74 -15.61
C TYR A 247 -10.34 -7.68 -14.83
N ARG A 248 -9.72 -8.69 -14.21
CA ARG A 248 -10.41 -9.63 -13.31
C ARG A 248 -9.86 -9.50 -11.90
N THR A 249 -10.74 -9.54 -10.93
CA THR A 249 -10.37 -9.65 -9.53
C THR A 249 -10.40 -11.12 -9.13
N VAL A 250 -9.25 -11.69 -8.87
CA VAL A 250 -9.11 -13.09 -8.44
C VAL A 250 -8.58 -13.18 -7.03
N ARG A 251 -8.80 -14.31 -6.37
CA ARG A 251 -8.13 -14.59 -5.10
C ARG A 251 -6.62 -14.63 -5.33
N ALA A 252 -5.86 -13.96 -4.48
CA ALA A 252 -4.40 -14.01 -4.54
C ALA A 252 -3.89 -15.42 -4.21
N SER A 253 -2.66 -15.71 -4.62
CA SER A 253 -1.96 -16.91 -4.16
C SER A 253 -1.84 -16.89 -2.63
N PRO A 254 -1.89 -18.06 -1.97
CA PRO A 254 -1.68 -18.13 -0.52
C PRO A 254 -0.37 -17.45 -0.11
N PRO A 255 -0.31 -16.85 1.09
CA PRO A 255 0.93 -16.26 1.59
C PRO A 255 2.09 -17.27 1.57
N PRO A 256 3.35 -16.81 1.49
CA PRO A 256 4.53 -17.65 1.65
C PRO A 256 4.48 -18.48 2.94
N ALA A 257 5.12 -19.65 2.93
CA ALA A 257 5.07 -20.58 4.06
C ALA A 257 5.46 -19.94 5.41
N PRO A 258 6.52 -19.13 5.53
CA PRO A 258 6.87 -18.47 6.79
C PRO A 258 5.74 -17.61 7.35
N ILE A 259 5.09 -16.80 6.49
CA ILE A 259 3.99 -15.94 6.92
C ILE A 259 2.78 -16.77 7.39
N ARG A 260 2.48 -17.88 6.69
CA ARG A 260 1.38 -18.78 7.11
C ARG A 260 1.66 -19.43 8.46
N GLU A 261 2.91 -19.77 8.72
CA GLU A 261 3.34 -20.34 10.00
C GLU A 261 3.24 -19.29 11.11
N SER A 262 3.69 -18.07 10.88
CA SER A 262 3.55 -16.96 11.83
C SER A 262 2.08 -16.62 12.12
N ILE A 263 1.18 -16.66 11.11
CA ILE A 263 -0.26 -16.50 11.33
C ILE A 263 -0.80 -17.59 12.26
N LYS A 264 -0.39 -18.86 12.06
CA LYS A 264 -0.83 -19.99 12.87
C LYS A 264 -0.24 -19.98 14.28
N ALA A 265 0.99 -19.52 14.43
CA ALA A 265 1.67 -19.38 15.71
C ALA A 265 1.13 -18.22 16.56
N GLY A 266 0.41 -17.27 15.93
CA GLY A 266 -0.10 -16.09 16.61
C GLY A 266 0.97 -15.01 16.80
N ASP A 267 1.95 -14.93 15.90
CA ASP A 267 3.07 -13.98 15.99
C ASP A 267 2.67 -12.53 15.65
N PHE A 268 1.42 -12.31 15.20
CA PHE A 268 0.91 -10.99 14.87
C PHE A 268 0.07 -10.42 16.01
N ASP A 269 0.38 -9.19 16.43
CA ASP A 269 -0.36 -8.45 17.46
C ASP A 269 -1.71 -7.94 16.94
N ALA A 270 -1.79 -7.63 15.63
CA ALA A 270 -2.99 -7.10 15.00
C ALA A 270 -3.16 -7.52 13.53
N PHE A 271 -4.45 -7.54 13.09
CA PHE A 271 -4.87 -7.76 11.71
C PHE A 271 -5.69 -6.56 11.24
N LEU A 272 -5.26 -5.89 10.15
CA LEU A 272 -5.91 -4.67 9.66
C LEU A 272 -6.84 -4.97 8.46
N PHE A 273 -8.08 -5.33 8.72
CA PHE A 273 -9.08 -5.57 7.69
C PHE A 273 -9.81 -4.28 7.28
N THR A 274 -9.96 -4.05 5.98
CA THR A 274 -10.66 -2.89 5.41
C THR A 274 -11.92 -3.26 4.63
N SER A 275 -12.17 -4.56 4.44
CA SER A 275 -13.39 -5.07 3.81
C SER A 275 -13.70 -6.49 4.24
N SER A 276 -14.98 -6.88 4.15
CA SER A 276 -15.43 -8.25 4.44
C SER A 276 -14.88 -9.29 3.46
N SER A 277 -14.55 -8.90 2.24
CA SER A 277 -13.94 -9.78 1.24
C SER A 277 -12.50 -10.15 1.62
N THR A 278 -11.73 -9.23 2.19
CA THR A 278 -10.37 -9.53 2.67
C THR A 278 -10.37 -10.52 3.83
N VAL A 279 -11.36 -10.43 4.72
CA VAL A 279 -11.54 -11.42 5.81
C VAL A 279 -11.82 -12.83 5.27
N ARG A 280 -12.67 -12.94 4.24
CA ARG A 280 -13.02 -14.25 3.65
C ARG A 280 -11.91 -14.87 2.82
N ASN A 281 -10.99 -14.06 2.31
CA ASN A 281 -9.94 -14.49 1.39
C ASN A 281 -8.60 -14.79 2.08
N LEU A 282 -8.43 -14.35 3.31
CA LEU A 282 -7.29 -14.69 4.14
C LEU A 282 -7.45 -16.10 4.70
#